data_3fb87145dc144bf4beb0d0c4d6f7f55d
#
_entry.id   3fb87145dc144bf4beb0d0c4d6f7f55d
#
_cell.length_a   1.000
_cell.length_b   1.000
_cell.length_c   1.000
_cell.angle_alpha   90.00
_cell.angle_beta   90.00
_cell.angle_gamma   90.00
#
_symmetry.space_group_name_H-M   'P 1'
#
loop_
_entity.id
_entity.type
_entity.pdbx_description
1 polymer ?
#
loop_
_entity_poly.entity_id
_entity_poly.type
_entity_poly.pdbx_seq_one_letter_code
_entity_poly.pdbx_strand_id
1 'polypeptide(L)'
;MNIYGRKYSVGFVTSVCTYPEYTGQGIMKRLMKKSLTRMKDSKKSFALLYPYSIPLYRRLGWEIISNKMTYVIKDTQVPKKLSEPGYVRRVEWDDKQFQHLHTKFAKKTHGCLYRNYLAWEEYFRWDEDDTMVAIYYTADDVPTGYMVYLISSNIMHIKEMIYLDREAQLGLWEYIHAHDSMIDEVRGNNYYSEPIAFELDDSDIKETIRPYAMGRIIDVKRFISQY
;
A
#
# COMPACT_ATOMS: atom_id res chain seq x y z
N MET A 1 11.04 -1.11 -6.98
CA MET A 1 11.01 -0.38 -5.71
C MET A 1 11.93 0.83 -5.80
N ASN A 2 11.50 1.95 -5.27
CA ASN A 2 12.34 3.13 -5.13
C ASN A 2 13.14 3.03 -3.82
N ILE A 3 14.47 3.12 -3.88
CA ILE A 3 15.34 3.20 -2.70
C ILE A 3 16.23 4.43 -2.88
N TYR A 4 15.96 5.49 -2.10
CA TYR A 4 16.65 6.79 -2.17
C TYR A 4 16.79 7.34 -3.60
N GLY A 5 15.68 7.34 -4.36
CA GLY A 5 15.62 7.85 -5.72
C GLY A 5 16.10 6.88 -6.81
N ARG A 6 16.64 5.73 -6.44
CA ARG A 6 17.11 4.70 -7.39
C ARG A 6 16.11 3.55 -7.53
N LYS A 7 15.94 3.05 -8.75
CA LYS A 7 15.01 1.97 -9.06
C LYS A 7 15.67 0.61 -8.90
N TYR A 8 15.23 -0.16 -7.89
CA TYR A 8 15.65 -1.53 -7.67
C TYR A 8 14.67 -2.52 -8.29
N SER A 9 15.22 -3.55 -8.96
CA SER A 9 14.43 -4.70 -9.41
C SER A 9 14.24 -5.66 -8.25
N VAL A 10 13.01 -5.78 -7.76
CA VAL A 10 12.67 -6.59 -6.59
C VAL A 10 11.84 -7.81 -6.98
N GLY A 11 11.98 -8.90 -6.23
CA GLY A 11 11.06 -10.03 -6.25
C GLY A 11 10.07 -9.90 -5.11
N PHE A 12 8.83 -10.32 -5.33
CA PHE A 12 7.81 -10.35 -4.29
C PHE A 12 7.39 -11.80 -4.03
N VAL A 13 7.35 -12.21 -2.76
CA VAL A 13 6.90 -13.54 -2.34
C VAL A 13 5.53 -13.39 -1.69
N THR A 14 4.54 -14.05 -2.26
CA THR A 14 3.16 -14.03 -1.80
C THR A 14 2.58 -15.43 -1.76
N SER A 15 1.44 -15.61 -1.09
CA SER A 15 0.63 -16.84 -1.07
C SER A 15 1.43 -18.08 -0.65
N VAL A 16 2.31 -17.95 0.35
CA VAL A 16 3.10 -19.06 0.87
C VAL A 16 2.22 -19.94 1.76
N CYS A 17 1.85 -21.10 1.27
CA CYS A 17 1.07 -22.09 2.04
C CYS A 17 1.62 -23.51 1.84
N THR A 18 1.30 -24.38 2.78
CA THR A 18 1.57 -25.82 2.70
C THR A 18 0.33 -26.55 3.24
N TYR A 19 -0.13 -27.53 2.51
CA TYR A 19 -1.24 -28.35 2.99
C TYR A 19 -0.89 -28.99 4.33
N PRO A 20 -1.87 -29.11 5.27
CA PRO A 20 -1.63 -29.62 6.61
C PRO A 20 -0.93 -30.97 6.64
N GLU A 21 -1.31 -31.89 5.75
CA GLU A 21 -0.74 -33.25 5.62
C GLU A 21 0.74 -33.27 5.21
N TYR A 22 1.27 -32.18 4.67
CA TYR A 22 2.68 -32.04 4.27
C TYR A 22 3.48 -31.13 5.22
N THR A 23 2.88 -30.71 6.33
CA THR A 23 3.54 -29.85 7.32
C THR A 23 4.73 -30.60 7.96
N GLY A 24 5.78 -29.89 8.30
CA GLY A 24 6.99 -30.46 8.94
C GLY A 24 8.00 -31.12 7.99
N GLN A 25 7.65 -31.34 6.73
CA GLN A 25 8.53 -31.99 5.73
C GLN A 25 9.56 -31.07 5.04
N GLY A 26 9.63 -29.81 5.48
CA GLY A 26 10.57 -28.81 4.95
C GLY A 26 10.27 -28.33 3.54
N ILE A 27 9.06 -28.59 3.00
CA ILE A 27 8.65 -28.23 1.64
C ILE A 27 8.74 -26.72 1.44
N MET A 28 8.18 -25.93 2.36
CA MET A 28 8.22 -24.46 2.30
C MET A 28 9.66 -23.94 2.22
N LYS A 29 10.57 -24.48 3.04
CA LYS A 29 11.99 -24.09 3.00
C LYS A 29 12.64 -24.37 1.66
N ARG A 30 12.33 -25.53 1.06
CA ARG A 30 12.84 -25.92 -0.29
C ARG A 30 12.29 -25.00 -1.37
N LEU A 31 10.98 -24.70 -1.34
CA LEU A 31 10.34 -23.78 -2.29
C LEU A 31 10.91 -22.36 -2.14
N MET A 32 11.06 -21.85 -0.93
CA MET A 32 11.66 -20.53 -0.68
C MET A 32 13.08 -20.45 -1.24
N LYS A 33 13.91 -21.46 -1.00
CA LYS A 33 15.27 -21.52 -1.56
C LYS A 33 15.23 -21.48 -3.09
N LYS A 34 14.38 -22.28 -3.72
CA LYS A 34 14.22 -22.32 -5.19
C LYS A 34 13.74 -20.98 -5.74
N SER A 35 12.78 -20.33 -5.08
CA SER A 35 12.27 -19.01 -5.47
C SER A 35 13.37 -17.95 -5.43
N LEU A 36 14.14 -17.88 -4.34
CA LEU A 36 15.26 -16.95 -4.21
C LEU A 36 16.35 -17.19 -5.27
N THR A 37 16.65 -18.45 -5.60
CA THR A 37 17.58 -18.78 -6.69
C THR A 37 17.06 -18.25 -8.02
N ARG A 38 15.79 -18.52 -8.37
CA ARG A 38 15.18 -17.99 -9.61
C ARG A 38 15.15 -16.46 -9.66
N MET A 39 14.89 -15.81 -8.54
CA MET A 39 14.95 -14.35 -8.45
C MET A 39 16.38 -13.84 -8.73
N LYS A 40 17.41 -14.48 -8.19
CA LYS A 40 18.80 -14.16 -8.48
C LYS A 40 19.14 -14.33 -9.95
N ASP A 41 18.76 -15.46 -10.56
CA ASP A 41 18.97 -15.75 -11.99
C ASP A 41 18.25 -14.71 -12.86
N SER A 42 17.07 -14.24 -12.42
CA SER A 42 16.31 -13.15 -13.05
C SER A 42 16.83 -11.75 -12.69
N LYS A 43 18.05 -11.64 -12.17
CA LYS A 43 18.74 -10.38 -11.85
C LYS A 43 18.02 -9.52 -10.83
N LYS A 44 17.23 -10.10 -9.91
CA LYS A 44 16.68 -9.39 -8.76
C LYS A 44 17.78 -9.24 -7.70
N SER A 45 17.93 -8.05 -7.14
CA SER A 45 18.90 -7.79 -6.06
C SER A 45 18.30 -7.98 -4.67
N PHE A 46 16.98 -7.84 -4.58
CA PHE A 46 16.23 -7.78 -3.32
C PHE A 46 14.88 -8.50 -3.44
N ALA A 47 14.42 -9.12 -2.35
CA ALA A 47 13.11 -9.73 -2.25
C ALA A 47 12.31 -9.13 -1.09
N LEU A 48 10.99 -9.09 -1.27
CA LEU A 48 9.99 -8.60 -0.32
C LEU A 48 8.95 -9.66 -0.03
N LEU A 49 8.37 -9.61 1.17
CA LEU A 49 7.13 -10.32 1.52
C LEU A 49 6.38 -9.59 2.65
N TYR A 50 5.10 -9.90 2.79
CA TYR A 50 4.33 -9.57 3.98
C TYR A 50 4.29 -10.80 4.89
N PRO A 51 4.84 -10.74 6.12
CA PRO A 51 5.02 -11.92 6.93
C PRO A 51 3.73 -12.37 7.62
N TYR A 52 3.36 -13.63 7.44
CA TYR A 52 2.42 -14.30 8.35
C TYR A 52 3.05 -14.55 9.73
N SER A 53 4.35 -14.91 9.77
CA SER A 53 5.09 -15.16 10.99
C SER A 53 6.51 -14.60 10.89
N ILE A 54 6.78 -13.52 11.60
CA ILE A 54 8.10 -12.88 11.63
C ILE A 54 9.20 -13.85 12.07
N PRO A 55 9.04 -14.65 13.18
CA PRO A 55 10.08 -15.59 13.59
C PRO A 55 10.40 -16.66 12.55
N LEU A 56 9.40 -17.10 11.78
CA LEU A 56 9.59 -18.07 10.70
C LEU A 56 10.51 -17.52 9.62
N TYR A 57 10.21 -16.30 9.14
CA TYR A 57 10.97 -15.68 8.06
C TYR A 57 12.35 -15.20 8.52
N ARG A 58 12.51 -14.75 9.76
CA ARG A 58 13.84 -14.45 10.35
C ARG A 58 14.79 -15.64 10.27
N ARG A 59 14.32 -16.85 10.59
CA ARG A 59 15.12 -18.09 10.44
C ARG A 59 15.54 -18.38 9.00
N LEU A 60 14.88 -17.76 8.03
CA LEU A 60 15.19 -17.84 6.60
C LEU A 60 15.98 -16.64 6.09
N GLY A 61 16.47 -15.77 6.97
CA GLY A 61 17.31 -14.62 6.64
C GLY A 61 16.54 -13.40 6.09
N TRP A 62 15.28 -13.26 6.46
CA TRP A 62 14.47 -12.06 6.20
C TRP A 62 14.47 -11.16 7.44
N GLU A 63 14.34 -9.85 7.25
CA GLU A 63 14.20 -8.91 8.35
C GLU A 63 13.16 -7.84 8.05
N ILE A 64 12.55 -7.28 9.09
CA ILE A 64 11.58 -6.21 8.98
C ILE A 64 12.25 -4.96 8.40
N ILE A 65 11.67 -4.40 7.36
CA ILE A 65 12.19 -3.21 6.67
C ILE A 65 11.22 -2.03 6.66
N SER A 66 9.96 -2.26 6.99
CA SER A 66 8.98 -1.19 7.11
C SER A 66 7.91 -1.50 8.15
N ASN A 67 7.35 -0.45 8.71
CA ASN A 67 6.15 -0.46 9.53
C ASN A 67 4.96 0.03 8.70
N LYS A 68 3.76 -0.30 9.14
CA LYS A 68 2.49 0.23 8.67
C LYS A 68 1.79 0.89 9.85
N MET A 69 1.34 2.11 9.67
CA MET A 69 0.44 2.79 10.59
C MET A 69 -1.00 2.60 10.10
N THR A 70 -1.89 2.21 10.98
CA THR A 70 -3.33 2.17 10.74
C THR A 70 -4.03 3.13 11.68
N TYR A 71 -5.11 3.76 11.21
CA TYR A 71 -5.91 4.66 11.99
C TYR A 71 -7.38 4.29 11.97
N VAL A 72 -8.08 4.73 12.99
CA VAL A 72 -9.54 4.63 13.13
C VAL A 72 -10.06 6.01 13.53
N ILE A 73 -10.97 6.56 12.72
CA ILE A 73 -11.54 7.90 12.84
C ILE A 73 -13.06 7.73 12.85
N LYS A 74 -13.76 8.41 13.74
CA LYS A 74 -15.23 8.49 13.71
C LYS A 74 -15.68 9.42 12.58
N ASP A 75 -16.90 9.23 12.08
CA ASP A 75 -17.52 10.13 11.09
C ASP A 75 -17.45 11.61 11.52
N THR A 76 -17.70 11.87 12.81
CA THR A 76 -17.66 13.22 13.40
C THR A 76 -16.28 13.88 13.42
N GLN A 77 -15.21 13.10 13.29
CA GLN A 77 -13.81 13.54 13.29
C GLN A 77 -13.25 13.73 11.86
N VAL A 78 -13.99 13.30 10.84
CA VAL A 78 -13.59 13.52 9.43
C VAL A 78 -13.60 15.03 9.15
N PRO A 79 -12.54 15.59 8.51
CA PRO A 79 -12.49 17.01 8.20
C PRO A 79 -13.73 17.48 7.45
N LYS A 80 -14.38 18.50 7.98
CA LYS A 80 -15.58 19.09 7.37
C LYS A 80 -15.15 20.00 6.24
N LYS A 81 -16.03 20.12 5.25
CA LYS A 81 -15.97 20.85 3.99
C LYS A 81 -14.76 21.78 3.81
N LEU A 82 -13.82 21.37 2.96
CA LEU A 82 -12.59 22.11 2.69
C LEU A 82 -12.68 22.98 1.42
N SER A 83 -13.78 22.85 0.65
CA SER A 83 -14.10 23.66 -0.52
C SER A 83 -12.99 23.76 -1.57
N GLU A 84 -12.41 22.61 -1.93
CA GLU A 84 -11.42 22.56 -3.00
C GLU A 84 -12.06 22.73 -4.37
N PRO A 85 -11.38 23.38 -5.34
CA PRO A 85 -11.94 23.69 -6.64
C PRO A 85 -12.08 22.49 -7.56
N GLY A 86 -11.44 21.38 -7.24
CA GLY A 86 -11.43 20.15 -8.03
C GLY A 86 -12.63 19.26 -7.75
N TYR A 87 -12.56 18.03 -8.24
CA TYR A 87 -13.61 17.03 -8.05
C TYR A 87 -13.06 15.61 -7.99
N VAL A 88 -13.86 14.67 -7.46
CA VAL A 88 -13.52 13.25 -7.41
C VAL A 88 -14.39 12.46 -8.39
N ARG A 89 -13.77 11.54 -9.13
CA ARG A 89 -14.46 10.60 -10.02
C ARG A 89 -14.03 9.16 -9.72
N ARG A 90 -15.00 8.25 -9.66
CA ARG A 90 -14.74 6.80 -9.58
C ARG A 90 -14.30 6.27 -10.93
N VAL A 91 -13.36 5.35 -10.91
CA VAL A 91 -12.77 4.69 -12.07
C VAL A 91 -12.55 3.20 -11.80
N GLU A 92 -12.32 2.43 -12.86
CA GLU A 92 -11.93 1.03 -12.74
C GLU A 92 -10.48 0.89 -12.30
N TRP A 93 -10.12 -0.26 -11.69
CA TRP A 93 -8.78 -0.51 -11.17
C TRP A 93 -7.68 -0.56 -12.25
N ASP A 94 -8.05 -0.83 -13.51
CA ASP A 94 -7.14 -0.87 -14.66
C ASP A 94 -7.02 0.49 -15.38
N ASP A 95 -7.67 1.55 -14.85
CA ASP A 95 -7.56 2.90 -15.39
C ASP A 95 -6.10 3.36 -15.43
N LYS A 96 -5.68 3.87 -16.60
CA LYS A 96 -4.30 4.27 -16.83
C LYS A 96 -3.87 5.50 -16.04
N GLN A 97 -4.80 6.42 -15.75
CA GLN A 97 -4.49 7.63 -14.96
C GLN A 97 -4.24 7.24 -13.50
N PHE A 98 -5.04 6.34 -12.95
CA PHE A 98 -4.83 5.76 -11.63
C PHE A 98 -3.44 5.13 -11.51
N GLN A 99 -3.09 4.22 -12.43
CA GLN A 99 -1.80 3.54 -12.42
C GLN A 99 -0.61 4.51 -12.63
N HIS A 100 -0.83 5.57 -13.43
CA HIS A 100 0.16 6.60 -13.67
C HIS A 100 0.40 7.48 -12.43
N LEU A 101 -0.66 7.85 -11.70
CA LEU A 101 -0.57 8.57 -10.42
C LEU A 101 0.28 7.79 -9.41
N HIS A 102 0.00 6.49 -9.24
CA HIS A 102 0.82 5.64 -8.39
C HIS A 102 2.29 5.64 -8.82
N THR A 103 2.55 5.58 -10.12
CA THR A 103 3.92 5.61 -10.64
C THR A 103 4.62 6.94 -10.36
N LYS A 104 3.91 8.08 -10.49
CA LYS A 104 4.44 9.42 -10.13
C LYS A 104 4.81 9.47 -8.65
N PHE A 105 3.92 8.99 -7.79
CA PHE A 105 4.16 8.92 -6.36
C PHE A 105 5.35 8.02 -6.01
N ALA A 106 5.39 6.80 -6.59
CA ALA A 106 6.46 5.85 -6.35
C ALA A 106 7.86 6.35 -6.76
N LYS A 107 7.94 7.22 -7.76
CA LYS A 107 9.20 7.87 -8.16
C LYS A 107 9.76 8.80 -7.09
N LYS A 108 8.89 9.42 -6.29
CA LYS A 108 9.28 10.42 -5.27
C LYS A 108 9.39 9.81 -3.88
N THR A 109 8.73 8.66 -3.63
CA THR A 109 8.59 8.09 -2.28
C THR A 109 9.56 6.94 -2.07
N HIS A 110 10.44 7.09 -1.07
CA HIS A 110 11.34 6.01 -0.64
C HIS A 110 10.55 4.80 -0.16
N GLY A 111 11.01 3.60 -0.53
CA GLY A 111 10.35 2.33 -0.13
C GLY A 111 9.11 1.98 -0.96
N CYS A 112 8.62 2.85 -1.84
CA CYS A 112 7.44 2.57 -2.63
C CYS A 112 7.73 1.62 -3.80
N LEU A 113 6.79 0.71 -4.07
CA LEU A 113 6.88 -0.22 -5.19
C LEU A 113 6.40 0.42 -6.49
N TYR A 114 7.13 0.24 -7.57
CA TYR A 114 6.58 0.43 -8.91
C TYR A 114 5.75 -0.81 -9.25
N ARG A 115 4.44 -0.64 -9.39
CA ARG A 115 3.53 -1.74 -9.74
C ARG A 115 3.48 -1.89 -11.25
N ASN A 116 3.74 -3.10 -11.73
CA ASN A 116 3.41 -3.52 -13.10
C ASN A 116 2.03 -4.20 -13.09
N TYR A 117 1.58 -4.66 -14.24
CA TYR A 117 0.27 -5.33 -14.38
C TYR A 117 0.09 -6.47 -13.36
N LEU A 118 1.06 -7.38 -13.25
CA LEU A 118 0.99 -8.49 -12.29
C LEU A 118 0.90 -8.03 -10.83
N ALA A 119 1.58 -6.93 -10.49
CA ALA A 119 1.53 -6.38 -9.14
C ALA A 119 0.18 -5.69 -8.84
N TRP A 120 -0.47 -5.11 -9.84
CA TRP A 120 -1.83 -4.59 -9.73
C TRP A 120 -2.86 -5.72 -9.62
N GLU A 121 -2.74 -6.76 -10.46
CA GLU A 121 -3.57 -7.96 -10.37
C GLU A 121 -3.47 -8.63 -8.98
N GLU A 122 -2.26 -8.75 -8.42
CA GLU A 122 -2.06 -9.28 -7.07
C GLU A 122 -2.63 -8.35 -5.99
N TYR A 123 -2.57 -7.03 -6.19
CA TYR A 123 -3.09 -6.05 -5.25
C TYR A 123 -4.61 -6.14 -5.10
N PHE A 124 -5.33 -6.37 -6.21
CA PHE A 124 -6.80 -6.48 -6.23
C PHE A 124 -7.33 -7.91 -6.16
N ARG A 125 -6.49 -8.93 -6.29
CA ARG A 125 -6.88 -10.34 -6.42
C ARG A 125 -7.83 -10.86 -5.34
N TRP A 126 -7.71 -10.36 -4.14
CA TRP A 126 -8.45 -10.82 -2.97
C TRP A 126 -9.43 -9.77 -2.45
N ASP A 127 -9.69 -8.77 -3.26
CA ASP A 127 -10.62 -7.73 -2.90
C ASP A 127 -12.06 -8.20 -3.13
N GLU A 128 -12.94 -7.62 -2.34
CA GLU A 128 -14.38 -7.77 -2.54
C GLU A 128 -14.79 -7.01 -3.81
N ASP A 129 -15.85 -7.46 -4.48
CA ASP A 129 -16.37 -6.87 -5.72
C ASP A 129 -16.73 -5.38 -5.55
N ASP A 130 -17.01 -4.95 -4.30
CA ASP A 130 -17.33 -3.56 -3.94
C ASP A 130 -16.12 -2.65 -3.72
N THR A 131 -14.89 -3.12 -3.99
CA THR A 131 -13.70 -2.28 -3.88
C THR A 131 -13.68 -1.23 -4.98
N MET A 132 -13.64 0.04 -4.58
CA MET A 132 -13.73 1.20 -5.46
C MET A 132 -12.40 1.94 -5.57
N VAL A 133 -12.14 2.52 -6.74
CA VAL A 133 -11.05 3.46 -6.97
C VAL A 133 -11.65 4.84 -7.27
N ALA A 134 -11.19 5.86 -6.56
CA ALA A 134 -11.59 7.24 -6.77
C ALA A 134 -10.36 8.11 -7.03
N ILE A 135 -10.40 8.93 -8.09
CA ILE A 135 -9.33 9.86 -8.47
C ILE A 135 -9.80 11.29 -8.23
N TYR A 136 -8.96 12.08 -7.57
CA TYR A 136 -9.14 13.53 -7.49
C TYR A 136 -8.52 14.22 -8.71
N TYR A 137 -9.28 15.12 -9.31
CA TYR A 137 -8.88 15.99 -10.42
C TYR A 137 -8.94 17.44 -9.99
N THR A 138 -7.93 18.22 -10.36
CA THR A 138 -7.97 19.69 -10.21
C THR A 138 -9.06 20.30 -11.11
N ALA A 139 -9.33 21.60 -10.93
CA ALA A 139 -10.24 22.34 -11.82
C ALA A 139 -9.84 22.29 -13.32
N ASP A 140 -8.57 22.06 -13.61
CA ASP A 140 -8.01 21.92 -14.96
C ASP A 140 -7.99 20.45 -15.46
N ASP A 141 -8.79 19.57 -14.87
CA ASP A 141 -8.86 18.14 -15.21
C ASP A 141 -7.54 17.35 -15.05
N VAL A 142 -6.62 17.83 -14.20
CA VAL A 142 -5.35 17.15 -13.94
C VAL A 142 -5.51 16.20 -12.75
N PRO A 143 -5.26 14.88 -12.92
CA PRO A 143 -5.33 13.94 -11.81
C PRO A 143 -4.10 14.11 -10.88
N THR A 144 -4.34 14.36 -9.58
CA THR A 144 -3.28 14.62 -8.60
C THR A 144 -3.38 13.78 -7.32
N GLY A 145 -4.45 13.01 -7.14
CA GLY A 145 -4.58 12.08 -6.02
C GLY A 145 -5.55 10.95 -6.31
N TYR A 146 -5.50 9.89 -5.51
CA TYR A 146 -6.47 8.80 -5.59
C TYR A 146 -6.66 8.09 -4.24
N MET A 147 -7.76 7.38 -4.14
CA MET A 147 -8.08 6.51 -3.01
C MET A 147 -8.62 5.17 -3.52
N VAL A 148 -8.18 4.07 -2.87
CA VAL A 148 -8.75 2.74 -3.01
C VAL A 148 -9.47 2.41 -1.71
N TYR A 149 -10.76 2.13 -1.77
CA TYR A 149 -11.58 1.94 -0.60
C TYR A 149 -12.75 0.99 -0.84
N LEU A 150 -13.36 0.52 0.23
CA LEU A 150 -14.66 -0.17 0.22
C LEU A 150 -15.48 0.30 1.43
N ILE A 151 -16.80 0.19 1.33
CA ILE A 151 -17.71 0.46 2.46
C ILE A 151 -18.42 -0.84 2.81
N SER A 152 -18.28 -1.29 4.05
CA SER A 152 -18.97 -2.46 4.58
C SER A 152 -19.32 -2.25 6.04
N SER A 153 -20.51 -2.69 6.46
CA SER A 153 -21.00 -2.56 7.85
C SER A 153 -20.87 -1.13 8.41
N ASN A 154 -21.25 -0.13 7.62
CA ASN A 154 -21.13 1.31 7.93
C ASN A 154 -19.68 1.78 8.22
N ILE A 155 -18.69 1.06 7.74
CA ILE A 155 -17.28 1.43 7.89
C ILE A 155 -16.67 1.66 6.50
N MET A 156 -16.03 2.82 6.29
CA MET A 156 -15.21 3.04 5.11
C MET A 156 -13.80 2.51 5.37
N HIS A 157 -13.40 1.48 4.65
CA HIS A 157 -12.06 0.90 4.70
C HIS A 157 -11.19 1.48 3.60
N ILE A 158 -10.25 2.34 3.92
CA ILE A 158 -9.29 2.92 2.98
C ILE A 158 -8.08 2.00 2.89
N LYS A 159 -7.94 1.28 1.77
CA LYS A 159 -6.80 0.41 1.51
C LYS A 159 -5.54 1.21 1.18
N GLU A 160 -5.71 2.27 0.40
CA GLU A 160 -4.62 3.16 -0.02
C GLU A 160 -5.18 4.54 -0.36
N MET A 161 -4.55 5.59 0.13
CA MET A 161 -4.81 6.97 -0.25
C MET A 161 -3.48 7.63 -0.58
N ILE A 162 -3.35 8.16 -1.80
CA ILE A 162 -2.14 8.79 -2.32
C ILE A 162 -2.50 10.13 -2.93
N TYR A 163 -1.69 11.13 -2.64
CA TYR A 163 -1.83 12.48 -3.18
C TYR A 163 -0.45 13.03 -3.54
N LEU A 164 -0.39 13.86 -4.58
CA LEU A 164 0.83 14.50 -5.07
C LEU A 164 0.98 15.91 -4.54
N ASP A 165 -0.11 16.49 -4.01
CA ASP A 165 -0.22 17.85 -3.47
C ASP A 165 -1.29 17.93 -2.37
N ARG A 166 -1.35 19.09 -1.73
CA ARG A 166 -2.29 19.36 -0.61
C ARG A 166 -3.73 19.45 -1.09
N GLU A 167 -3.99 20.01 -2.25
CA GLU A 167 -5.33 20.14 -2.83
C GLU A 167 -5.98 18.76 -2.99
N ALA A 168 -5.26 17.80 -3.60
CA ALA A 168 -5.76 16.42 -3.72
C ALA A 168 -6.00 15.75 -2.37
N GLN A 169 -5.13 16.00 -1.38
CA GLN A 169 -5.31 15.46 -0.03
C GLN A 169 -6.62 15.96 0.58
N LEU A 170 -6.88 17.27 0.52
CA LEU A 170 -8.07 17.89 1.08
C LEU A 170 -9.33 17.46 0.31
N GLY A 171 -9.28 17.41 -1.03
CA GLY A 171 -10.40 16.96 -1.85
C GLY A 171 -10.75 15.49 -1.65
N LEU A 172 -9.79 14.62 -1.36
CA LEU A 172 -10.06 13.23 -0.98
C LEU A 172 -10.71 13.14 0.41
N TRP A 173 -10.32 13.98 1.37
CA TRP A 173 -11.00 14.07 2.67
C TRP A 173 -12.43 14.60 2.54
N GLU A 174 -12.66 15.60 1.68
CA GLU A 174 -14.00 16.10 1.37
C GLU A 174 -14.87 15.00 0.74
N TYR A 175 -14.30 14.19 -0.13
CA TYR A 175 -15.01 13.04 -0.70
C TYR A 175 -15.35 11.98 0.36
N ILE A 176 -14.47 11.72 1.34
CA ILE A 176 -14.77 10.84 2.47
C ILE A 176 -15.93 11.43 3.29
N HIS A 177 -15.89 12.72 3.61
CA HIS A 177 -16.94 13.40 4.34
C HIS A 177 -18.30 13.36 3.62
N ALA A 178 -18.32 13.40 2.30
CA ALA A 178 -19.57 13.27 1.53
C ALA A 178 -20.29 11.91 1.71
N HIS A 179 -19.68 10.94 2.39
CA HIS A 179 -20.29 9.67 2.76
C HIS A 179 -20.78 9.63 4.22
N ASP A 180 -20.81 10.75 4.93
CA ASP A 180 -21.14 10.83 6.37
C ASP A 180 -22.45 10.14 6.75
N SER A 181 -23.47 10.21 5.87
CA SER A 181 -24.75 9.52 6.10
C SER A 181 -24.72 8.00 5.92
N MET A 182 -23.61 7.45 5.42
CA MET A 182 -23.45 6.03 5.07
C MET A 182 -22.44 5.31 5.97
N ILE A 183 -21.65 6.05 6.72
CA ILE A 183 -20.54 5.51 7.51
C ILE A 183 -20.54 6.09 8.92
N ASP A 184 -20.22 5.24 9.90
CA ASP A 184 -20.02 5.63 11.30
C ASP A 184 -18.51 5.78 11.63
N GLU A 185 -17.65 5.17 10.80
CA GLU A 185 -16.21 5.07 11.05
C GLU A 185 -15.41 4.99 9.74
N VAL A 186 -14.23 5.59 9.76
CA VAL A 186 -13.21 5.44 8.70
C VAL A 186 -12.00 4.70 9.26
N ARG A 187 -11.63 3.60 8.61
CA ARG A 187 -10.41 2.84 8.89
C ARG A 187 -9.47 2.92 7.73
N GLY A 188 -8.27 3.40 7.98
CA GLY A 188 -7.30 3.52 6.91
C GLY A 188 -5.89 3.17 7.36
N ASN A 189 -4.97 3.39 6.46
CA ASN A 189 -3.56 3.26 6.73
C ASN A 189 -2.79 4.41 6.10
N ASN A 190 -1.70 4.80 6.75
CA ASN A 190 -0.83 5.86 6.29
C ASN A 190 0.64 5.45 6.42
N TYR A 191 1.52 6.25 5.86
CA TYR A 191 2.96 6.09 6.06
C TYR A 191 3.31 6.40 7.51
N TYR A 192 4.27 5.65 8.05
CA TYR A 192 4.70 5.80 9.44
C TYR A 192 5.18 7.22 9.78
N SER A 193 5.70 7.95 8.80
CA SER A 193 6.22 9.32 8.97
C SER A 193 5.19 10.43 8.78
N GLU A 194 3.94 10.09 8.46
CA GLU A 194 2.87 11.05 8.22
C GLU A 194 1.68 10.76 9.14
N PRO A 195 1.75 11.18 10.43
CA PRO A 195 0.67 10.95 11.37
C PRO A 195 -0.55 11.76 10.98
N ILE A 196 -1.68 11.08 10.82
CA ILE A 196 -2.93 11.67 10.32
C ILE A 196 -3.61 12.56 11.36
N ALA A 197 -3.35 12.33 12.66
CA ALA A 197 -3.95 13.08 13.74
C ALA A 197 -3.76 14.62 13.60
N PHE A 198 -2.63 15.05 13.04
CA PHE A 198 -2.35 16.48 12.82
C PHE A 198 -3.20 17.13 11.71
N GLU A 199 -3.90 16.32 10.92
CA GLU A 199 -4.78 16.80 9.84
C GLU A 199 -6.24 16.98 10.30
N LEU A 200 -6.57 16.51 11.51
CA LEU A 200 -7.92 16.48 12.04
C LEU A 200 -8.14 17.59 13.09
N ASP A 201 -9.32 18.21 13.07
CA ASP A 201 -9.73 19.18 14.10
C ASP A 201 -9.85 18.52 15.47
N ASP A 202 -10.40 17.30 15.51
CA ASP A 202 -10.40 16.42 16.67
C ASP A 202 -9.44 15.28 16.44
N SER A 203 -8.25 15.38 17.03
CA SER A 203 -7.14 14.46 16.89
C SER A 203 -7.14 13.30 17.91
N ASP A 204 -8.18 13.14 18.73
CA ASP A 204 -8.31 11.99 19.64
C ASP A 204 -8.74 10.73 18.88
N ILE A 205 -7.82 10.23 18.07
CA ILE A 205 -8.01 9.05 17.21
C ILE A 205 -7.15 7.89 17.67
N LYS A 206 -7.52 6.68 17.23
CA LYS A 206 -6.71 5.48 17.47
C LYS A 206 -5.73 5.27 16.32
N GLU A 207 -4.44 5.41 16.60
CA GLU A 207 -3.36 5.00 15.69
C GLU A 207 -2.66 3.74 16.19
N THR A 208 -2.30 2.83 15.29
CA THR A 208 -1.59 1.59 15.62
C THR A 208 -0.46 1.35 14.63
N ILE A 209 0.76 1.18 15.15
CA ILE A 209 1.95 0.90 14.35
C ILE A 209 2.30 -0.59 14.47
N ARG A 210 2.51 -1.25 13.34
CA ARG A 210 2.88 -2.67 13.28
C ARG A 210 3.96 -2.92 12.23
N PRO A 211 4.84 -3.94 12.43
CA PRO A 211 5.69 -4.45 11.35
C PRO A 211 4.85 -4.79 10.12
N TYR A 212 5.32 -4.37 8.94
CA TYR A 212 4.55 -4.54 7.71
C TYR A 212 5.26 -5.44 6.70
N ALA A 213 6.39 -5.01 6.17
CA ALA A 213 7.10 -5.78 5.17
C ALA A 213 8.43 -6.30 5.71
N MET A 214 8.79 -7.50 5.26
CA MET A 214 10.13 -8.04 5.44
C MET A 214 10.88 -8.05 4.11
N GLY A 215 12.18 -7.79 4.17
CA GLY A 215 13.07 -7.80 3.03
C GLY A 215 14.22 -8.76 3.21
N ARG A 216 14.76 -9.22 2.07
CA ARG A 216 15.97 -10.01 2.02
C ARG A 216 16.81 -9.64 0.82
N ILE A 217 18.10 -9.34 1.03
CA ILE A 217 19.05 -9.17 -0.07
C ILE A 217 19.30 -10.55 -0.71
N ILE A 218 19.13 -10.65 -2.03
CA ILE A 218 19.32 -11.87 -2.82
C ILE A 218 20.73 -11.91 -3.41
N ASP A 219 21.19 -10.76 -3.89
CA ASP A 219 22.50 -10.59 -4.50
C ASP A 219 23.16 -9.32 -3.93
N VAL A 220 24.07 -9.51 -3.00
CA VAL A 220 24.75 -8.43 -2.27
C VAL A 220 25.54 -7.54 -3.23
N LYS A 221 26.31 -8.14 -4.15
CA LYS A 221 27.14 -7.37 -5.11
C LYS A 221 26.26 -6.47 -5.97
N ARG A 222 25.19 -7.02 -6.52
CA ARG A 222 24.21 -6.27 -7.32
C ARG A 222 23.49 -5.20 -6.49
N PHE A 223 23.08 -5.53 -5.26
CA PHE A 223 22.41 -4.57 -4.40
C PHE A 223 23.29 -3.36 -4.11
N ILE A 224 24.55 -3.57 -3.73
CA ILE A 224 25.49 -2.50 -3.46
C ILE A 224 25.81 -1.69 -4.72
N SER A 225 25.96 -2.33 -5.87
CA SER A 225 26.25 -1.61 -7.14
C SER A 225 25.09 -0.72 -7.61
N GLN A 226 23.89 -0.91 -7.07
CA GLN A 226 22.72 -0.08 -7.36
C GLN A 226 22.52 1.02 -6.30
N TYR A 227 23.16 0.87 -5.12
CA TYR A 227 23.08 1.84 -4.02
C TYR A 227 24.00 3.03 -4.27
#